data_fdb4dff0d6571fa17b60e9eb11b4a3a7
#
_entry.id   fdb4dff0d6571fa17b60e9eb11b4a3a7
#
_cell.length_a   1.000
_cell.length_b   1.000
_cell.length_c   1.000
_cell.angle_alpha   90.00
_cell.angle_beta   90.00
_cell.angle_gamma   90.00
#
_symmetry.space_group_name_H-M   'P 1'
#
loop_
_entity.id
_entity.type
_entity.pdbx_description
1 polymer ?
#
loop_
_entity_poly.entity_id
_entity_poly.type
_entity_poly.pdbx_seq_one_letter_code
_entity_poly.pdbx_strand_id
1 'polypeptide(L)'
;MNITGGCLCSAVRYSISAAPIVTRVCWCRVCQYVGAGSGTVNVCFPSAALEVNGELREYHRVADSGNPMLRRFCPQCGTHLFTSTTARPHLTFVRAVVLVKRCVPHCGQKRLNMGLPLSATR
;
A
#
# COMPACT_ATOMS: atom_id res chain seq x y z
N MET A 1 16.03 -3.77 14.65
CA MET A 1 14.87 -4.42 14.00
C MET A 1 14.98 -4.21 12.51
N ASN A 2 14.81 -5.25 11.71
CA ASN A 2 14.85 -5.16 10.25
C ASN A 2 13.57 -5.77 9.68
N ILE A 3 12.72 -4.91 9.12
CA ILE A 3 11.46 -5.28 8.50
C ILE A 3 11.67 -5.27 7.00
N THR A 4 11.29 -6.35 6.32
CA THR A 4 11.40 -6.45 4.88
C THR A 4 10.06 -6.71 4.23
N GLY A 5 9.90 -6.30 3.00
CA GLY A 5 8.70 -6.51 2.23
C GLY A 5 8.91 -6.24 0.75
N GLY A 6 7.84 -6.22 0.00
CA GLY A 6 7.88 -5.97 -1.42
C GLY A 6 6.54 -6.08 -2.12
N CYS A 7 6.53 -5.89 -3.43
CA CYS A 7 5.34 -6.00 -4.25
C CYS A 7 5.01 -7.47 -4.59
N LEU A 8 3.84 -7.66 -5.17
CA LEU A 8 3.35 -9.00 -5.52
C LEU A 8 4.28 -9.77 -6.47
N CYS A 9 4.82 -9.09 -7.50
CA CYS A 9 5.70 -9.73 -8.49
C CYS A 9 7.18 -9.81 -8.06
N SER A 10 7.52 -9.26 -6.90
CA SER A 10 8.89 -9.22 -6.35
C SER A 10 9.87 -8.29 -7.07
N ALA A 11 9.44 -7.52 -8.05
CA ALA A 11 10.30 -6.56 -8.75
C ALA A 11 10.75 -5.41 -7.83
N VAL A 12 9.93 -5.06 -6.85
CA VAL A 12 10.24 -4.06 -5.82
C VAL A 12 10.41 -4.75 -4.48
N ARG A 13 11.54 -4.48 -3.82
CA ARG A 13 11.86 -4.96 -2.48
C ARG A 13 12.31 -3.80 -1.61
N TYR A 14 12.04 -3.89 -0.33
CA TYR A 14 12.47 -2.86 0.61
C TYR A 14 12.84 -3.46 1.98
N SER A 15 13.61 -2.69 2.72
CA SER A 15 13.92 -2.95 4.12
C SER A 15 13.71 -1.70 4.95
N ILE A 16 13.31 -1.87 6.20
CA ILE A 16 13.06 -0.79 7.15
C ILE A 16 13.80 -1.11 8.43
N SER A 17 14.67 -0.21 8.87
CA SER A 17 15.55 -0.39 10.04
C SER A 17 14.99 0.21 11.33
N ALA A 18 13.75 0.69 11.32
CA ALA A 18 13.11 1.29 12.49
C ALA A 18 11.79 0.60 12.83
N ALA A 19 11.35 0.73 14.08
CA ALA A 19 10.03 0.30 14.51
C ALA A 19 8.94 1.18 13.90
N PRO A 20 7.72 0.64 13.69
CA PRO A 20 6.58 1.42 13.22
C PRO A 20 6.19 2.48 14.25
N ILE A 21 5.80 3.66 13.76
CA ILE A 21 5.34 4.77 14.59
C ILE A 21 3.87 4.61 14.93
N VAL A 22 3.03 4.34 13.92
CA VAL A 22 1.58 4.21 14.05
C VAL A 22 1.02 3.45 12.86
N THR A 23 -0.08 2.72 13.08
CA THR A 23 -0.86 2.07 12.02
C THR A 23 -2.21 2.76 11.94
N ARG A 24 -2.63 3.10 10.72
CA ARG A 24 -3.91 3.76 10.45
C ARG A 24 -4.66 3.09 9.31
N VAL A 25 -5.97 3.09 9.42
CA VAL A 25 -6.87 2.70 8.33
C VAL A 25 -7.47 3.97 7.73
N CYS A 26 -7.37 4.12 6.43
CA CYS A 26 -7.94 5.26 5.71
C CYS A 26 -9.09 4.81 4.82
N TRP A 27 -10.26 5.39 5.02
CA TRP A 27 -11.48 5.13 4.25
C TRP A 27 -11.85 6.29 3.34
N CYS A 28 -10.92 7.20 3.06
CA CYS A 28 -11.21 8.29 2.13
C CYS A 28 -11.52 7.73 0.73
N ARG A 29 -12.18 8.52 -0.08
CA ARG A 29 -12.65 8.06 -1.40
C ARG A 29 -11.50 7.57 -2.28
N VAL A 30 -10.35 8.23 -2.24
CA VAL A 30 -9.15 7.81 -2.98
C VAL A 30 -8.66 6.45 -2.49
N CYS A 31 -8.60 6.23 -1.18
CA CYS A 31 -8.22 4.94 -0.62
C CYS A 31 -9.20 3.82 -0.99
N GLN A 32 -10.49 4.12 -1.09
CA GLN A 32 -11.47 3.15 -1.55
C GLN A 32 -11.24 2.75 -3.02
N TYR A 33 -10.82 3.67 -3.88
CA TYR A 33 -10.41 3.33 -5.25
C TYR A 33 -9.15 2.46 -5.25
N VAL A 34 -8.13 2.83 -4.51
CA VAL A 34 -6.87 2.08 -4.40
C VAL A 34 -7.09 0.70 -3.78
N GLY A 35 -7.94 0.61 -2.79
CA GLY A 35 -8.27 -0.61 -2.06
C GLY A 35 -9.40 -1.44 -2.67
N ALA A 36 -9.83 -1.12 -3.89
CA ALA A 36 -10.90 -1.84 -4.58
C ALA A 36 -12.22 -1.91 -3.78
N GLY A 37 -12.63 -0.80 -3.20
CA GLY A 37 -13.85 -0.69 -2.41
C GLY A 37 -13.66 -0.81 -0.90
N SER A 38 -12.47 -1.19 -0.45
CA SER A 38 -12.10 -1.22 0.97
C SER A 38 -11.26 0.00 1.35
N GLY A 39 -11.15 0.26 2.65
CA GLY A 39 -10.13 1.17 3.17
C GLY A 39 -8.73 0.61 2.97
N THR A 40 -7.72 1.45 3.13
CA THR A 40 -6.32 1.03 3.09
C THR A 40 -5.72 1.03 4.48
N VAL A 41 -4.92 0.02 4.78
CA VAL A 41 -4.17 -0.09 6.05
C VAL A 41 -2.74 0.37 5.81
N ASN A 42 -2.32 1.38 6.58
CA ASN A 42 -1.05 2.06 6.38
C ASN A 42 -0.25 2.08 7.67
N VAL A 43 1.01 1.70 7.57
CA VAL A 43 1.95 1.70 8.70
C VAL A 43 2.97 2.82 8.48
N CYS A 44 3.08 3.72 9.45
CA CYS A 44 3.96 4.87 9.37
C CYS A 44 5.36 4.51 9.87
N PHE A 45 6.37 4.86 9.08
CA PHE A 45 7.77 4.69 9.42
C PHE A 45 8.56 5.99 9.16
N PRO A 46 9.69 6.19 9.84
CA PRO A 46 10.62 7.24 9.44
C PRO A 46 11.13 6.99 8.01
N SER A 47 11.06 8.00 7.16
CA SER A 47 11.52 7.86 5.76
C SER A 47 13.01 7.52 5.67
N ALA A 48 13.83 8.01 6.60
CA ALA A 48 15.26 7.74 6.64
C ALA A 48 15.61 6.26 6.89
N ALA A 49 14.68 5.48 7.47
CA ALA A 49 14.88 4.06 7.77
C ALA A 49 14.48 3.14 6.61
N LEU A 50 13.93 3.69 5.54
CA LEU A 50 13.43 2.92 4.40
C LEU A 50 14.48 2.88 3.28
N GLU A 51 14.85 1.68 2.87
CA GLU A 51 15.66 1.41 1.68
C GLU A 51 14.85 0.62 0.67
N VAL A 52 14.81 1.09 -0.57
CA VAL A 52 14.00 0.49 -1.64
C VAL A 52 14.90 0.07 -2.80
N ASN A 53 14.70 -1.16 -3.26
CA ASN A 53 15.30 -1.71 -4.48
C ASN A 53 14.20 -1.98 -5.50
N GLY A 54 14.40 -1.53 -6.72
CA GLY A 54 13.44 -1.70 -7.81
C GLY A 54 12.86 -0.38 -8.28
N GLU A 55 12.25 -0.43 -9.45
CA GLU A 55 11.63 0.73 -10.07
C GLU A 55 10.23 0.94 -9.51
N LEU A 56 9.92 2.19 -9.19
CA LEU A 56 8.60 2.62 -8.73
C LEU A 56 8.04 3.67 -9.69
N ARG A 57 6.74 3.63 -9.91
CA ARG A 57 6.00 4.74 -10.50
C ARG A 57 5.31 5.56 -9.44
N GLU A 58 5.06 6.80 -9.75
CA GLU A 58 4.50 7.78 -8.85
C GLU A 58 3.19 8.34 -9.39
N TYR A 59 2.21 8.47 -8.51
CA TYR A 59 0.97 9.18 -8.78
C TYR A 59 0.82 10.32 -7.78
N HIS A 60 0.72 11.53 -8.29
CA HIS A 60 0.60 12.76 -7.51
C HIS A 60 -0.84 13.23 -7.49
N ARG A 61 -1.32 13.57 -6.32
CA ARG A 61 -2.64 14.15 -6.12
C ARG A 61 -2.65 15.03 -4.90
N VAL A 62 -3.40 16.13 -4.96
CA VAL A 62 -3.67 16.97 -3.78
C VAL A 62 -4.86 16.35 -3.03
N ALA A 63 -4.68 16.08 -1.74
CA ALA A 63 -5.76 15.61 -0.88
C ALA A 63 -6.77 16.72 -0.58
N ASP A 64 -7.96 16.34 -0.10
CA ASP A 64 -9.00 17.30 0.28
C ASP A 64 -8.52 18.26 1.39
N SER A 65 -7.57 17.82 2.21
CA SER A 65 -6.88 18.66 3.21
C SER A 65 -5.95 19.72 2.61
N GLY A 66 -5.71 19.71 1.29
CA GLY A 66 -4.74 20.57 0.61
C GLY A 66 -3.32 20.04 0.58
N ASN A 67 -3.03 18.91 1.21
CA ASN A 67 -1.71 18.33 1.23
C ASN A 67 -1.40 17.62 -0.09
N PRO A 68 -0.24 17.89 -0.72
CA PRO A 68 0.23 17.11 -1.87
C PRO A 68 0.56 15.70 -1.43
N MET A 69 -0.09 14.72 -2.04
CA MET A 69 0.11 13.31 -1.75
C MET A 69 0.86 12.63 -2.90
N LEU A 70 1.84 11.84 -2.54
CA LEU A 70 2.62 11.03 -3.46
C LEU A 70 2.36 9.56 -3.17
N ARG A 71 1.88 8.84 -4.18
CA ARG A 71 1.67 7.39 -4.11
C ARG A 71 2.64 6.71 -5.04
N ARG A 72 3.36 5.72 -4.51
CA ARG A 72 4.34 4.95 -5.27
C ARG A 72 3.91 3.49 -5.37
N PHE A 73 3.99 2.97 -6.58
CA PHE A 73 3.52 1.63 -6.89
C PHE A 73 4.46 0.92 -7.88
N CYS A 74 4.39 -0.41 -7.90
CA CYS A 74 5.16 -1.21 -8.84
C CYS A 74 4.61 -1.07 -10.26
N PRO A 75 5.44 -0.72 -11.25
CA PRO A 75 4.98 -0.56 -12.63
C PRO A 75 4.63 -1.90 -13.31
N GLN A 76 5.11 -3.03 -12.79
CA GLN A 76 4.86 -4.35 -13.37
C GLN A 76 3.57 -4.99 -12.86
N CYS A 77 3.35 -4.99 -11.54
CA CYS A 77 2.19 -5.66 -10.96
C CYS A 77 1.13 -4.70 -10.39
N GLY A 78 1.41 -3.40 -10.37
CA GLY A 78 0.47 -2.40 -9.88
C GLY A 78 0.32 -2.36 -8.36
N THR A 79 1.08 -3.13 -7.61
CA THR A 79 1.01 -3.11 -6.15
C THR A 79 1.36 -1.72 -5.63
N HIS A 80 0.47 -1.10 -4.86
CA HIS A 80 0.76 0.13 -4.13
C HIS A 80 1.59 -0.19 -2.89
N LEU A 81 2.74 0.47 -2.73
CA LEU A 81 3.65 0.21 -1.62
C LEU A 81 3.72 1.36 -0.63
N PHE A 82 3.91 2.58 -1.13
CA PHE A 82 4.23 3.73 -0.28
C PHE A 82 3.33 4.92 -0.56
N THR A 83 3.04 5.65 0.51
CA THR A 83 2.36 6.95 0.42
C THR A 83 3.12 7.94 1.29
N SER A 84 3.36 9.12 0.77
CA SER A 84 3.98 10.20 1.50
C SER A 84 3.37 11.55 1.13
N THR A 85 3.69 12.58 1.90
CA THR A 85 3.30 13.95 1.59
C THR A 85 4.52 14.86 1.70
N THR A 86 4.58 15.86 0.85
CA THR A 86 5.64 16.88 0.93
C THR A 86 5.55 17.73 2.19
N ALA A 87 4.37 17.79 2.82
CA ALA A 87 4.18 18.46 4.09
C ALA A 87 4.92 17.77 5.26
N ARG A 88 5.16 16.46 5.13
CA ARG A 88 5.85 15.64 6.14
C ARG A 88 6.82 14.67 5.45
N PRO A 89 7.91 15.16 4.84
CA PRO A 89 8.81 14.31 4.06
C PRO A 89 9.59 13.31 4.91
N HIS A 90 9.65 13.51 6.22
CA HIS A 90 10.32 12.63 7.18
C HIS A 90 9.50 11.37 7.52
N LEU A 91 8.26 11.28 7.07
CA LEU A 91 7.37 10.13 7.30
C LEU A 91 6.96 9.48 6.00
N THR A 92 6.94 8.16 5.99
CA THR A 92 6.44 7.35 4.87
C THR A 92 5.43 6.35 5.40
N PHE A 93 4.27 6.28 4.77
CA PHE A 93 3.28 5.25 5.04
C PHE A 93 3.48 4.08 4.10
N VAL A 94 3.65 2.90 4.66
CA VAL A 94 3.81 1.64 3.94
C VAL A 94 2.50 0.88 3.99
N ARG A 95 2.01 0.42 2.84
CA ARG A 95 0.80 -0.41 2.80
C ARG A 95 1.02 -1.70 3.59
N ALA A 96 0.15 -2.01 4.51
CA ALA A 96 0.35 -3.12 5.45
C ALA A 96 0.50 -4.48 4.74
N VAL A 97 -0.20 -4.69 3.64
CA VAL A 97 -0.13 -5.96 2.90
C VAL A 97 1.27 -6.27 2.38
N VAL A 98 2.06 -5.27 2.04
CA VAL A 98 3.40 -5.47 1.50
C VAL A 98 4.45 -5.81 2.56
N LEU A 99 4.10 -5.67 3.85
CA LEU A 99 4.92 -6.08 4.99
C LEU A 99 4.81 -7.58 5.30
N VAL A 100 3.81 -8.26 4.75
CA VAL A 100 3.53 -9.66 5.06
C VAL A 100 4.38 -10.58 4.20
N LYS A 101 5.31 -11.28 4.82
CA LYS A 101 6.25 -12.19 4.15
C LYS A 101 5.64 -13.48 3.61
N ARG A 102 4.45 -13.86 4.04
CA ARG A 102 3.86 -15.15 3.66
C ARG A 102 2.39 -15.01 3.33
N CYS A 103 2.05 -15.41 2.13
CA CYS A 103 0.71 -15.87 1.86
C CYS A 103 0.44 -17.08 2.78
N VAL A 104 -0.57 -17.01 3.61
CA VAL A 104 -1.02 -18.18 4.36
C VAL A 104 -1.48 -19.21 3.33
N PRO A 105 -1.01 -20.48 3.37
CA PRO A 105 -1.27 -21.46 2.34
C PRO A 105 -2.75 -21.81 2.10
N HIS A 106 -3.66 -21.15 2.74
CA HIS A 106 -5.09 -21.36 2.63
C HIS A 106 -5.87 -20.05 2.55
N CYS A 107 -5.38 -19.11 1.76
CA CYS A 107 -6.26 -18.08 1.23
C CYS A 107 -7.22 -18.75 0.24
N GLY A 108 -8.06 -19.64 0.78
CA GLY A 108 -9.17 -20.17 0.03
C GLY A 108 -10.01 -18.99 -0.41
N GLN A 109 -10.23 -18.86 -1.71
CA GLN A 109 -11.25 -17.98 -2.23
C GLN A 109 -12.58 -18.38 -1.60
N LYS A 110 -12.91 -17.83 -0.45
CA LYS A 110 -14.29 -17.86 -0.01
C LYS A 110 -15.05 -17.04 -1.04
N ARG A 111 -15.80 -17.70 -1.87
CA ARG A 111 -16.79 -17.04 -2.71
C ARG A 111 -17.67 -16.22 -1.78
N LEU A 112 -17.42 -14.92 -1.71
CA LEU A 112 -18.40 -13.99 -1.21
C LEU A 112 -19.54 -14.01 -2.21
N ASN A 113 -20.54 -14.86 -1.93
CA ASN A 113 -21.77 -14.84 -2.70
C ASN A 113 -22.53 -13.57 -2.28
N MET A 114 -22.16 -12.46 -2.88
CA MET A 114 -22.78 -11.16 -2.60
C MET A 114 -24.12 -10.99 -3.31
N GLY A 115 -24.73 -12.08 -3.82
CA GLY A 115 -26.01 -12.03 -4.48
C GLY A 115 -26.02 -11.25 -5.80
N LEU A 116 -24.84 -10.87 -6.30
CA LEU A 116 -24.72 -10.21 -7.59
C LEU A 116 -24.77 -11.27 -8.68
N PRO A 117 -25.63 -11.11 -9.67
CA PRO A 117 -25.70 -12.05 -10.77
C PRO A 117 -24.39 -12.01 -11.56
N LEU A 118 -23.78 -13.18 -11.75
CA LEU A 118 -22.55 -13.36 -12.54
C LEU A 118 -22.68 -12.90 -14.00
N SER A 119 -23.91 -12.68 -14.46
CA SER A 119 -24.19 -12.14 -15.79
C SER A 119 -23.83 -10.65 -15.96
N ALA A 120 -23.47 -9.96 -14.90
CA ALA A 120 -23.02 -8.56 -14.95
C ALA A 120 -21.53 -8.42 -15.33
N THR A 121 -20.84 -9.50 -15.58
CA THR A 121 -19.40 -9.53 -15.89
C THR A 121 -19.14 -9.59 -17.40
N ARG A 122 -19.86 -8.85 -18.15
CA ARG A 122 -19.52 -8.71 -19.57
C ARG A 122 -18.68 -7.51 -19.82
#